data_45b0f440ff1e5ac2286b2fa5d715df52
#
_entry.id   45b0f440ff1e5ac2286b2fa5d715df52
#
_cell.length_a   1.000
_cell.length_b   1.000
_cell.length_c   1.000
_cell.angle_alpha   90.00
_cell.angle_beta   90.00
_cell.angle_gamma   90.00
#
_symmetry.space_group_name_H-M   'P 1'
#
loop_
_entity.id
_entity.type
_entity.pdbx_description
1 polymer ?
#
loop_
_entity_poly.entity_id
_entity_poly.type
_entity_poly.pdbx_seq_one_letter_code
_entity_poly.pdbx_strand_id
1 'polypeptide(L)'
;MIKEIALADIDTMRAAIRNGVDRVELNSRLDLGGLTPDDQTVAEAVALAAEAQIDLVVMIRPRGGDFDYSEAEIEDMRRSLRRMRALGVKTVTFGVVDVKKHLARDRMTKLLEAAKPMQVVYHMAFDDIAERCQQQALRWLANYGVIRVLTHGGKLTVPITETVSHLQEIVQMAPTGLTILPG
;
A
#
# COMPACT_ATOMS: atom_id res chain seq x y z
N MET A 1 8.45 16.31 -8.66
CA MET A 1 7.23 15.43 -8.58
C MET A 1 7.76 14.00 -8.59
N ILE A 2 7.33 13.14 -7.68
CA ILE A 2 7.71 11.71 -7.66
C ILE A 2 6.77 10.97 -8.61
N LYS A 3 7.34 10.21 -9.56
CA LYS A 3 6.60 9.34 -10.47
C LYS A 3 6.62 7.92 -9.90
N GLU A 4 5.46 7.42 -9.50
CA GLU A 4 5.27 6.06 -9.00
C GLU A 4 4.43 5.24 -9.97
N ILE A 5 4.76 3.95 -10.13
CA ILE A 5 4.01 3.01 -10.96
C ILE A 5 3.83 1.69 -10.24
N ALA A 6 2.60 1.14 -10.32
CA ALA A 6 2.30 -0.22 -9.88
C ALA A 6 2.56 -1.19 -11.04
N LEU A 7 3.27 -2.29 -10.79
CA LEU A 7 3.61 -3.30 -11.76
C LEU A 7 3.73 -4.68 -11.11
N ALA A 8 3.83 -5.75 -11.92
CA ALA A 8 3.78 -7.12 -11.42
C ALA A 8 4.92 -8.03 -11.92
N ASP A 9 5.88 -7.50 -12.64
CA ASP A 9 7.00 -8.29 -13.18
C ASP A 9 8.27 -7.46 -13.34
N ILE A 10 9.39 -8.15 -13.41
CA ILE A 10 10.72 -7.55 -13.49
C ILE A 10 11.00 -6.87 -14.82
N ASP A 11 10.49 -7.40 -15.92
CA ASP A 11 10.74 -6.81 -17.24
C ASP A 11 10.05 -5.44 -17.37
N THR A 12 8.82 -5.33 -16.88
CA THR A 12 8.11 -4.06 -16.77
C THR A 12 8.83 -3.10 -15.81
N MET A 13 9.37 -3.59 -14.69
CA MET A 13 10.16 -2.78 -13.77
C MET A 13 11.42 -2.22 -14.46
N ARG A 14 12.16 -3.05 -15.21
CA ARG A 14 13.32 -2.58 -15.99
C ARG A 14 12.93 -1.51 -17.02
N ALA A 15 11.78 -1.68 -17.68
CA ALA A 15 11.27 -0.68 -18.61
C ALA A 15 10.90 0.63 -17.91
N ALA A 16 10.25 0.58 -16.75
CA ALA A 16 9.90 1.74 -15.95
C ALA A 16 11.14 2.53 -15.50
N ILE A 17 12.18 1.82 -15.04
CA ILE A 17 13.48 2.42 -14.66
C ILE A 17 14.10 3.16 -15.83
N ARG A 18 14.18 2.54 -17.03
CA ARG A 18 14.71 3.22 -18.23
C ARG A 18 13.93 4.48 -18.61
N ASN A 19 12.66 4.56 -18.23
CA ASN A 19 11.79 5.73 -18.48
C ASN A 19 11.77 6.72 -17.30
N GLY A 20 12.67 6.57 -16.33
CA GLY A 20 12.89 7.54 -15.25
C GLY A 20 11.76 7.55 -14.22
N VAL A 21 11.29 6.37 -13.79
CA VAL A 21 10.43 6.25 -12.61
C VAL A 21 11.24 6.52 -11.35
N ASP A 22 10.61 7.13 -10.35
CA ASP A 22 11.25 7.40 -9.05
C ASP A 22 10.92 6.32 -8.01
N ARG A 23 9.74 5.66 -8.17
CA ARG A 23 9.26 4.63 -7.24
C ARG A 23 8.45 3.57 -7.98
N VAL A 24 8.59 2.34 -7.54
CA VAL A 24 7.82 1.19 -8.02
C VAL A 24 7.03 0.60 -6.86
N GLU A 25 5.73 0.34 -7.07
CA GLU A 25 4.94 -0.57 -6.23
C GLU A 25 4.90 -1.94 -6.90
N LEU A 26 5.60 -2.91 -6.31
CA LEU A 26 5.66 -4.28 -6.81
C LEU A 26 4.50 -5.10 -6.27
N ASN A 27 3.74 -5.65 -7.18
CA ASN A 27 2.61 -6.53 -6.95
C ASN A 27 2.84 -7.89 -7.61
N SER A 28 1.90 -8.80 -7.43
CA SER A 28 1.54 -9.86 -8.37
C SER A 28 0.06 -9.73 -8.70
N ARG A 29 -0.42 -10.45 -9.72
CA ARG A 29 -1.86 -10.54 -10.01
C ARG A 29 -2.60 -9.19 -10.01
N LEU A 30 -2.15 -8.23 -10.84
CA LEU A 30 -2.84 -6.95 -11.01
C LEU A 30 -4.29 -7.11 -11.48
N ASP A 31 -4.60 -8.21 -12.16
CA ASP A 31 -5.96 -8.61 -12.54
C ASP A 31 -6.89 -8.82 -11.33
N LEU A 32 -6.33 -9.10 -10.15
CA LEU A 32 -7.03 -9.21 -8.87
C LEU A 32 -6.87 -7.95 -7.98
N GLY A 33 -6.35 -6.86 -8.55
CA GLY A 33 -6.08 -5.61 -7.84
C GLY A 33 -4.77 -5.61 -7.04
N GLY A 34 -3.81 -6.46 -7.42
CA GLY A 34 -2.49 -6.57 -6.78
C GLY A 34 -2.49 -7.50 -5.56
N LEU A 35 -1.63 -8.50 -5.57
CA LEU A 35 -1.40 -9.42 -4.45
C LEU A 35 0.07 -9.42 -4.06
N THR A 36 0.41 -10.07 -2.94
CA THR A 36 1.79 -10.27 -2.50
C THR A 36 2.59 -11.02 -3.57
N PRO A 37 3.72 -10.47 -4.05
CA PRO A 37 4.59 -11.17 -5.00
C PRO A 37 5.36 -12.31 -4.32
N ASP A 38 5.88 -13.23 -5.13
CA ASP A 38 6.74 -14.32 -4.66
C ASP A 38 8.13 -13.81 -4.24
N ASP A 39 8.80 -14.61 -3.41
CA ASP A 39 10.07 -14.23 -2.79
C ASP A 39 11.20 -14.04 -3.81
N GLN A 40 11.20 -14.79 -4.93
CA GLN A 40 12.21 -14.67 -5.98
C GLN A 40 12.08 -13.34 -6.71
N THR A 41 10.85 -12.99 -7.13
CA THR A 41 10.54 -11.71 -7.78
C THR A 41 10.90 -10.53 -6.87
N VAL A 42 10.59 -10.63 -5.57
CA VAL A 42 10.94 -9.58 -4.59
C VAL A 42 12.44 -9.43 -4.45
N ALA A 43 13.21 -10.54 -4.34
CA ALA A 43 14.66 -10.48 -4.21
C ALA A 43 15.32 -9.80 -5.42
N GLU A 44 14.87 -10.13 -6.64
CA GLU A 44 15.36 -9.50 -7.87
C GLU A 44 14.98 -8.02 -7.93
N ALA A 45 13.75 -7.67 -7.56
CA ALA A 45 13.31 -6.27 -7.52
C ALA A 45 14.08 -5.42 -6.51
N VAL A 46 14.41 -5.98 -5.33
CA VAL A 46 15.23 -5.29 -4.31
C VAL A 46 16.62 -4.99 -4.85
N ALA A 47 17.27 -5.96 -5.53
CA ALA A 47 18.58 -5.75 -6.13
C ALA A 47 18.53 -4.67 -7.23
N LEU A 48 17.54 -4.77 -8.11
CA LEU A 48 17.34 -3.83 -9.22
C LEU A 48 17.03 -2.40 -8.75
N ALA A 49 16.19 -2.26 -7.72
CA ALA A 49 15.88 -0.96 -7.13
C ALA A 49 17.10 -0.30 -6.48
N ALA A 50 17.93 -1.10 -5.80
CA ALA A 50 19.17 -0.62 -5.20
C ALA A 50 20.20 -0.16 -6.26
N GLU A 51 20.36 -0.90 -7.35
CA GLU A 51 21.22 -0.54 -8.48
C GLU A 51 20.75 0.76 -9.15
N ALA A 52 19.45 0.87 -9.40
CA ALA A 52 18.85 2.03 -10.06
C ALA A 52 18.64 3.22 -9.13
N GLN A 53 18.85 3.08 -7.84
CA GLN A 53 18.61 4.11 -6.80
C GLN A 53 17.18 4.64 -6.78
N ILE A 54 16.20 3.76 -6.97
CA ILE A 54 14.77 4.08 -6.88
C ILE A 54 14.13 3.49 -5.63
N ASP A 55 13.00 4.03 -5.22
CA ASP A 55 12.19 3.48 -4.13
C ASP A 55 11.44 2.23 -4.58
N LEU A 56 11.41 1.21 -3.72
CA LEU A 56 10.59 0.02 -3.90
C LEU A 56 9.58 -0.12 -2.76
N VAL A 57 8.32 -0.26 -3.10
CA VAL A 57 7.21 -0.61 -2.20
C VAL A 57 6.72 -2.00 -2.58
N VAL A 58 6.51 -2.90 -1.62
CA VAL A 58 6.05 -4.27 -1.90
C VAL A 58 4.66 -4.49 -1.32
N MET A 59 3.75 -5.00 -2.14
CA MET A 59 2.37 -5.31 -1.74
C MET A 59 2.31 -6.50 -0.77
N ILE A 60 1.56 -6.33 0.32
CA ILE A 60 1.20 -7.40 1.26
C ILE A 60 -0.31 -7.58 1.25
N ARG A 61 -0.79 -8.45 0.39
CA ARG A 61 -2.21 -8.74 0.22
C ARG A 61 -2.39 -10.23 -0.11
N PRO A 62 -3.09 -10.99 0.74
CA PRO A 62 -3.13 -12.45 0.63
C PRO A 62 -4.08 -12.93 -0.47
N ARG A 63 -5.12 -12.16 -0.81
CA ARG A 63 -6.14 -12.48 -1.81
C ARG A 63 -6.78 -11.25 -2.43
N GLY A 64 -7.42 -11.42 -3.55
CA GLY A 64 -8.31 -10.43 -4.15
C GLY A 64 -9.63 -10.26 -3.38
N GLY A 65 -10.51 -9.40 -3.89
CA GLY A 65 -11.79 -9.06 -3.24
C GLY A 65 -11.64 -7.98 -2.18
N ASP A 66 -12.42 -8.07 -1.11
CA ASP A 66 -12.44 -7.10 -0.03
C ASP A 66 -11.16 -7.08 0.83
N PHE A 67 -11.14 -6.16 1.79
CA PHE A 67 -10.02 -5.95 2.71
C PHE A 67 -10.38 -6.32 4.17
N ASP A 68 -11.47 -7.07 4.36
CA ASP A 68 -11.82 -7.65 5.66
C ASP A 68 -11.27 -9.06 5.76
N TYR A 69 -10.13 -9.21 6.41
CA TYR A 69 -9.38 -10.46 6.50
C TYR A 69 -9.67 -11.22 7.79
N SER A 70 -9.76 -12.54 7.67
CA SER A 70 -9.81 -13.46 8.82
C SER A 70 -8.49 -13.42 9.61
N GLU A 71 -8.51 -13.94 10.85
CA GLU A 71 -7.29 -14.05 11.67
C GLU A 71 -6.21 -14.91 11.00
N ALA A 72 -6.60 -15.95 10.24
CA ALA A 72 -5.67 -16.77 9.47
C ALA A 72 -4.97 -15.96 8.36
N GLU A 73 -5.73 -15.16 7.62
CA GLU A 73 -5.17 -14.28 6.58
C GLU A 73 -4.27 -13.18 7.18
N ILE A 74 -4.63 -12.63 8.35
CA ILE A 74 -3.76 -11.69 9.07
C ILE A 74 -2.43 -12.36 9.46
N GLU A 75 -2.45 -13.63 9.91
CA GLU A 75 -1.21 -14.35 10.21
C GLU A 75 -0.40 -14.66 8.93
N ASP A 76 -1.05 -14.93 7.80
CA ASP A 76 -0.39 -15.06 6.51
C ASP A 76 0.31 -13.74 6.08
N MET A 77 -0.36 -12.61 6.26
CA MET A 77 0.23 -11.30 6.02
C MET A 77 1.43 -11.04 6.95
N ARG A 78 1.33 -11.40 8.24
CA ARG A 78 2.45 -11.28 9.18
C ARG A 78 3.64 -12.16 8.79
N ARG A 79 3.40 -13.37 8.28
CA ARG A 79 4.46 -14.24 7.73
C ARG A 79 5.10 -13.60 6.51
N SER A 80 4.29 -13.04 5.61
CA SER A 80 4.80 -12.32 4.43
C SER A 80 5.66 -11.12 4.82
N LEU A 81 5.23 -10.30 5.77
CA LEU A 81 6.02 -9.17 6.29
C LEU A 81 7.39 -9.61 6.83
N ARG A 82 7.45 -10.73 7.55
CA ARG A 82 8.73 -11.28 8.04
C ARG A 82 9.65 -11.70 6.89
N ARG A 83 9.09 -12.33 5.82
CA ARG A 83 9.86 -12.70 4.63
C ARG A 83 10.37 -11.46 3.89
N MET A 84 9.51 -10.47 3.63
CA MET A 84 9.90 -9.23 2.96
C MET A 84 11.05 -8.52 3.69
N ARG A 85 10.97 -8.45 5.01
CA ARG A 85 12.07 -7.92 5.84
C ARG A 85 13.38 -8.71 5.66
N ALA A 86 13.32 -10.03 5.63
CA ALA A 86 14.50 -10.89 5.43
C ALA A 86 15.11 -10.71 4.03
N LEU A 87 14.30 -10.37 3.02
CA LEU A 87 14.73 -10.06 1.66
C LEU A 87 15.28 -8.63 1.50
N GLY A 88 15.26 -7.81 2.56
CA GLY A 88 15.81 -6.45 2.52
C GLY A 88 14.83 -5.38 2.03
N VAL A 89 13.54 -5.69 1.93
CA VAL A 89 12.49 -4.71 1.60
C VAL A 89 12.47 -3.62 2.68
N LYS A 90 12.41 -2.36 2.26
CA LYS A 90 12.40 -1.20 3.16
C LYS A 90 11.01 -0.60 3.34
N THR A 91 10.13 -0.76 2.36
CA THR A 91 8.76 -0.21 2.39
C THR A 91 7.76 -1.24 1.90
N VAL A 92 6.66 -1.38 2.61
CA VAL A 92 5.55 -2.28 2.26
C VAL A 92 4.24 -1.52 2.20
N THR A 93 3.27 -2.06 1.44
CA THR A 93 1.92 -1.50 1.36
C THR A 93 0.88 -2.55 1.73
N PHE A 94 -0.04 -2.19 2.61
CA PHE A 94 -1.18 -3.02 3.01
C PHE A 94 -2.29 -2.17 3.64
N GLY A 95 -3.48 -2.75 3.80
CA GLY A 95 -4.58 -2.10 4.49
C GLY A 95 -5.64 -3.11 4.89
N VAL A 96 -6.33 -2.85 6.00
CA VAL A 96 -7.39 -3.70 6.54
C VAL A 96 -8.57 -2.85 6.97
N VAL A 97 -9.75 -3.21 6.52
CA VAL A 97 -11.01 -2.65 6.98
C VAL A 97 -11.85 -3.73 7.68
N ASP A 98 -12.83 -3.33 8.46
CA ASP A 98 -13.79 -4.26 9.07
C ASP A 98 -15.10 -4.31 8.28
N VAL A 99 -15.97 -5.24 8.64
CA VAL A 99 -17.30 -5.40 8.03
C VAL A 99 -18.18 -4.15 8.12
N LYS A 100 -17.86 -3.22 9.04
CA LYS A 100 -18.57 -1.95 9.21
C LYS A 100 -17.97 -0.81 8.40
N LYS A 101 -17.00 -1.12 7.55
CA LYS A 101 -16.27 -0.13 6.76
C LYS A 101 -15.50 0.88 7.63
N HIS A 102 -14.89 0.40 8.72
CA HIS A 102 -13.95 1.16 9.54
C HIS A 102 -12.53 0.61 9.35
N LEU A 103 -11.53 1.43 9.65
CA LEU A 103 -10.16 0.97 9.81
C LEU A 103 -10.10 -0.12 10.90
N ALA A 104 -9.68 -1.33 10.55
CA ALA A 104 -9.59 -2.47 11.48
C ALA A 104 -8.35 -2.32 12.39
N ARG A 105 -8.43 -1.44 13.41
CA ARG A 105 -7.29 -0.97 14.21
C ARG A 105 -6.50 -2.09 14.86
N ASP A 106 -7.18 -3.08 15.45
CA ASP A 106 -6.51 -4.18 16.17
C ASP A 106 -5.69 -5.04 15.19
N ARG A 107 -6.26 -5.37 14.03
CA ARG A 107 -5.56 -6.11 12.97
C ARG A 107 -4.43 -5.29 12.37
N MET A 108 -4.67 -4.00 12.12
CA MET A 108 -3.61 -3.08 11.66
C MET A 108 -2.46 -2.98 12.66
N THR A 109 -2.73 -2.90 13.96
CA THR A 109 -1.67 -2.86 14.99
C THR A 109 -0.79 -4.12 14.91
N LYS A 110 -1.39 -5.31 14.78
CA LYS A 110 -0.64 -6.57 14.63
C LYS A 110 0.28 -6.56 13.39
N LEU A 111 -0.21 -6.00 12.27
CA LEU A 111 0.57 -5.91 11.03
C LEU A 111 1.67 -4.86 11.11
N LEU A 112 1.39 -3.69 11.67
CA LEU A 112 2.37 -2.62 11.86
C LEU A 112 3.53 -3.07 12.75
N GLU A 113 3.25 -3.82 13.83
CA GLU A 113 4.30 -4.42 14.67
C GLU A 113 5.14 -5.44 13.89
N ALA A 114 4.51 -6.29 13.05
CA ALA A 114 5.23 -7.26 12.23
C ALA A 114 6.05 -6.60 11.11
N ALA A 115 5.64 -5.43 10.64
CA ALA A 115 6.34 -4.68 9.59
C ALA A 115 7.63 -4.01 10.07
N LYS A 116 7.80 -3.75 11.37
CA LYS A 116 9.00 -3.06 11.89
C LYS A 116 10.29 -3.78 11.50
N PRO A 117 11.34 -3.06 11.07
CA PRO A 117 11.48 -1.59 10.96
C PRO A 117 11.09 -1.01 9.59
N MET A 118 10.43 -1.78 8.70
CA MET A 118 10.02 -1.29 7.39
C MET A 118 9.02 -0.14 7.51
N GLN A 119 9.07 0.79 6.56
CA GLN A 119 8.06 1.82 6.38
C GLN A 119 6.76 1.22 5.85
N VAL A 120 5.64 1.82 6.20
CA VAL A 120 4.32 1.32 5.78
C VAL A 120 3.53 2.38 5.02
N VAL A 121 2.97 1.96 3.90
CA VAL A 121 1.95 2.68 3.13
C VAL A 121 0.60 1.99 3.36
N TYR A 122 -0.46 2.74 3.55
CA TYR A 122 -1.81 2.19 3.57
C TYR A 122 -2.39 2.30 2.15
N HIS A 123 -2.72 1.17 1.54
CA HIS A 123 -3.16 1.11 0.14
C HIS A 123 -4.64 1.51 -0.04
N MET A 124 -5.18 1.32 -1.24
CA MET A 124 -6.54 1.72 -1.63
C MET A 124 -7.69 1.09 -0.83
N ALA A 125 -7.42 0.22 0.15
CA ALA A 125 -8.42 -0.13 1.17
C ALA A 125 -8.96 1.11 1.92
N PHE A 126 -8.26 2.26 1.79
CA PHE A 126 -8.74 3.53 2.34
C PHE A 126 -10.07 3.97 1.73
N ASP A 127 -10.26 3.72 0.45
CA ASP A 127 -11.49 4.05 -0.28
C ASP A 127 -12.71 3.20 0.16
N ASP A 128 -12.44 2.08 0.83
CA ASP A 128 -13.47 1.24 1.45
C ASP A 128 -13.89 1.74 2.86
N ILE A 129 -13.14 2.64 3.46
CA ILE A 129 -13.48 3.25 4.75
C ILE A 129 -14.62 4.26 4.52
N ALA A 130 -15.70 4.13 5.31
CA ALA A 130 -16.82 5.07 5.25
C ALA A 130 -16.32 6.53 5.42
N GLU A 131 -16.72 7.44 4.54
CA GLU A 131 -16.22 8.82 4.46
C GLU A 131 -16.21 9.53 5.83
N ARG A 132 -17.31 9.39 6.61
CA ARG A 132 -17.40 9.93 7.97
C ARG A 132 -16.33 9.42 8.95
N CYS A 133 -15.64 8.31 8.60
CA CYS A 133 -14.60 7.67 9.43
C CYS A 133 -13.19 7.95 8.92
N GLN A 134 -13.03 8.48 7.70
CA GLN A 134 -11.74 8.66 7.05
C GLN A 134 -10.82 9.60 7.81
N GLN A 135 -11.33 10.74 8.30
CA GLN A 135 -10.51 11.67 9.08
C GLN A 135 -9.93 11.01 10.35
N GLN A 136 -10.74 10.21 11.04
CA GLN A 136 -10.27 9.49 12.22
C GLN A 136 -9.27 8.39 11.85
N ALA A 137 -9.46 7.73 10.69
CA ALA A 137 -8.52 6.74 10.17
C ALA A 137 -7.16 7.39 9.83
N LEU A 138 -7.14 8.53 9.13
CA LEU A 138 -5.91 9.26 8.80
C LEU A 138 -5.12 9.65 10.07
N ARG A 139 -5.80 10.19 11.08
CA ARG A 139 -5.15 10.52 12.36
C ARG A 139 -4.55 9.30 13.04
N TRP A 140 -5.28 8.18 13.03
CA TRP A 140 -4.79 6.94 13.63
C TRP A 140 -3.59 6.41 12.85
N LEU A 141 -3.66 6.33 11.52
CA LEU A 141 -2.55 5.86 10.67
C LEU A 141 -1.28 6.69 10.87
N ALA A 142 -1.41 8.01 10.90
CA ALA A 142 -0.29 8.91 11.17
C ALA A 142 0.34 8.67 12.55
N ASN A 143 -0.49 8.53 13.59
CA ASN A 143 -0.02 8.28 14.96
C ASN A 143 0.70 6.93 15.11
N TYR A 144 0.42 5.97 14.24
CA TYR A 144 1.07 4.65 14.22
C TYR A 144 2.21 4.55 13.19
N GLY A 145 2.66 5.69 12.63
CA GLY A 145 3.85 5.77 11.79
C GLY A 145 3.66 5.33 10.34
N VAL A 146 2.42 5.25 9.86
CA VAL A 146 2.15 5.09 8.42
C VAL A 146 2.58 6.37 7.71
N ILE A 147 3.38 6.23 6.66
CA ILE A 147 3.99 7.38 5.97
C ILE A 147 3.19 7.93 4.81
N ARG A 148 2.37 7.08 4.18
CA ARG A 148 1.52 7.43 3.03
C ARG A 148 0.19 6.69 3.07
N VAL A 149 -0.81 7.29 2.44
CA VAL A 149 -2.09 6.66 2.11
C VAL A 149 -2.31 6.79 0.61
N LEU A 150 -2.49 5.66 -0.08
CA LEU A 150 -2.90 5.62 -1.48
C LEU A 150 -4.42 5.61 -1.54
N THR A 151 -5.00 6.51 -2.32
CA THR A 151 -6.46 6.62 -2.47
C THR A 151 -6.86 7.13 -3.85
N HIS A 152 -7.95 6.60 -4.37
CA HIS A 152 -8.64 7.11 -5.56
C HIS A 152 -9.59 8.27 -5.23
N GLY A 153 -9.84 8.50 -3.94
CA GLY A 153 -10.86 9.45 -3.47
C GLY A 153 -12.29 8.93 -3.61
N GLY A 154 -12.45 7.64 -3.83
CA GLY A 154 -13.75 7.00 -4.02
C GLY A 154 -13.63 5.62 -4.68
N LYS A 155 -14.72 5.12 -5.24
CA LYS A 155 -14.72 3.82 -5.89
C LYS A 155 -13.90 3.85 -7.19
N LEU A 156 -13.07 2.85 -7.41
CA LEU A 156 -12.28 2.67 -8.64
C LEU A 156 -13.12 2.62 -9.95
N THR A 157 -14.42 2.38 -9.84
CA THR A 157 -15.34 2.38 -10.98
C THR A 157 -15.75 3.80 -11.42
N VAL A 158 -15.42 4.81 -10.63
CA VAL A 158 -15.68 6.22 -10.92
C VAL A 158 -14.41 6.83 -11.50
N PRO A 159 -14.47 7.62 -12.60
CA PRO A 159 -13.30 8.31 -13.11
C PRO A 159 -12.67 9.23 -12.05
N ILE A 160 -11.33 9.26 -11.99
CA ILE A 160 -10.60 10.07 -11.00
C ILE A 160 -10.97 11.56 -11.08
N THR A 161 -11.34 12.05 -12.26
CA THR A 161 -11.80 13.43 -12.47
C THR A 161 -13.06 13.78 -11.68
N GLU A 162 -13.87 12.79 -11.33
CA GLU A 162 -15.09 12.97 -10.54
C GLU A 162 -14.82 12.87 -9.04
N THR A 163 -13.66 12.32 -8.63
CA THR A 163 -13.27 12.18 -7.22
C THR A 163 -12.34 13.29 -6.73
N VAL A 164 -11.93 14.22 -7.59
CA VAL A 164 -10.97 15.30 -7.28
C VAL A 164 -11.39 16.12 -6.05
N SER A 165 -12.67 16.47 -5.92
CA SER A 165 -13.14 17.25 -4.77
C SER A 165 -12.93 16.51 -3.47
N HIS A 166 -13.24 15.22 -3.42
CA HIS A 166 -13.05 14.39 -2.24
C HIS A 166 -11.54 14.13 -1.98
N LEU A 167 -10.73 13.95 -3.03
CA LEU A 167 -9.27 13.89 -2.87
C LEU A 167 -8.72 15.16 -2.20
N GLN A 168 -9.21 16.34 -2.58
CA GLN A 168 -8.82 17.60 -1.94
C GLN A 168 -9.21 17.65 -0.46
N GLU A 169 -10.41 17.17 -0.12
CA GLU A 169 -10.84 17.04 1.28
C GLU A 169 -9.96 16.09 2.08
N ILE A 170 -9.62 14.91 1.51
CA ILE A 170 -8.72 13.93 2.13
C ILE A 170 -7.35 14.57 2.40
N VAL A 171 -6.80 15.30 1.43
CA VAL A 171 -5.52 16.01 1.59
C VAL A 171 -5.60 17.05 2.72
N GLN A 172 -6.71 17.82 2.81
CA GLN A 172 -6.90 18.80 3.88
C GLN A 172 -7.08 18.15 5.27
N MET A 173 -7.66 16.96 5.34
CA MET A 173 -7.86 16.21 6.59
C MET A 173 -6.58 15.50 7.05
N ALA A 174 -5.61 15.31 6.16
CA ALA A 174 -4.40 14.55 6.47
C ALA A 174 -3.53 15.27 7.51
N PRO A 175 -3.10 14.58 8.58
CA PRO A 175 -2.16 15.15 9.54
C PRO A 175 -0.80 15.45 8.90
N THR A 176 -0.09 16.43 9.45
CA THR A 176 1.29 16.74 9.05
C THR A 176 2.17 15.49 9.13
N GLY A 177 2.93 15.21 8.07
CA GLY A 177 3.81 14.04 7.98
C GLY A 177 3.16 12.80 7.33
N LEU A 178 1.85 12.78 7.12
CA LEU A 178 1.17 11.74 6.35
C LEU A 178 0.92 12.24 4.91
N THR A 179 1.54 11.58 3.94
CA THR A 179 1.36 11.95 2.53
C THR A 179 0.14 11.25 1.94
N ILE A 180 -0.72 11.99 1.25
CA ILE A 180 -1.78 11.41 0.42
C ILE A 180 -1.25 11.25 -1.00
N LEU A 181 -1.38 10.05 -1.53
CA LEU A 181 -0.97 9.68 -2.89
C LEU A 181 -2.23 9.37 -3.69
N PRO A 182 -2.64 10.23 -4.63
CA PRO A 182 -3.74 9.93 -5.54
C PRO A 182 -3.35 8.83 -6.53
N GLY A 183 -4.25 7.85 -6.78
CA GLY A 183 -4.01 6.72 -7.69
C GLY A 183 -5.28 6.13 -8.26
#